data_899672b1c1f3fbffc71ead3d5d01a71b
#
_entry.id   899672b1c1f3fbffc71ead3d5d01a71b
#
_cell.length_a   1.000
_cell.length_b   1.000
_cell.length_c   1.000
_cell.angle_alpha   90.00
_cell.angle_beta   90.00
_cell.angle_gamma   90.00
#
_symmetry.space_group_name_H-M   'P 1'
#
loop_
_entity.id
_entity.type
_entity.pdbx_description
1 polymer ?
#
loop_
_entity_poly.entity_id
_entity_poly.type
_entity_poly.pdbx_seq_one_letter_code
_entity_poly.pdbx_strand_id
1 'polypeptide(L)'
;MIKRLLLTPSLFAVLLAACSPAATPAPTVDANTAMTQAFATVNAANTATAQSSAPTETPVPAATVPRTPPALPPAYQSSALNPLDTPHTYITDSCQYLKAKWDPNNAAPGTIVMVIMFHSIVKGTQTAEDPMHIGEGDFKRLMKNLHDMGFQAINTQQLVDFLDTNAKIPPRSVLLIQDDRHAAENFNDWFRPYWKEWGWPVVNAWISFDDSIRARVLQENIALDAEGFVDHQSHGTIHNINMTDASTDEYIRSEFEGSMKDLQQNFNKTPIGIIWPGGGFGLRPVQIAREYGYRVGFTTHPRGPIMFNWVPLADANDPGRPAYVAEGYVNDPRMVLPRYWPSQVLENLDTVRIMGNEAAAYAEQVKPVELEYYDIVCAPSLGPFPTLTP
;
A
#
# COMPACT_ATOMS: atom_id res chain seq x y z
N MET A 1 20.37 58.15 -1.67
CA MET A 1 19.99 58.68 -0.33
C MET A 1 19.36 57.54 0.43
N ILE A 2 20.10 56.78 1.14
CA ILE A 2 20.46 56.76 2.57
C ILE A 2 19.23 56.86 3.47
N LYS A 3 18.89 55.75 4.16
CA LYS A 3 18.84 55.68 5.62
C LYS A 3 18.73 54.22 6.09
N ARG A 4 19.82 53.76 6.69
CA ARG A 4 19.90 52.58 7.55
C ARG A 4 19.26 52.92 8.90
N LEU A 5 18.52 51.98 9.49
CA LEU A 5 18.15 52.05 10.90
C LEU A 5 18.59 50.73 11.56
N LEU A 6 19.62 50.84 12.42
CA LEU A 6 20.12 49.82 13.33
C LEU A 6 19.21 49.82 14.57
N LEU A 7 18.78 48.66 15.04
CA LEU A 7 18.21 48.50 16.39
C LEU A 7 18.98 47.38 17.10
N THR A 8 19.59 47.74 18.23
CA THR A 8 20.36 46.96 19.18
C THR A 8 19.47 46.07 20.06
N PRO A 9 19.99 44.91 20.52
CA PRO A 9 19.25 44.07 21.48
C PRO A 9 19.59 44.50 22.93
N SER A 10 18.56 44.67 23.75
CA SER A 10 18.66 44.90 25.18
C SER A 10 18.72 43.57 25.93
N LEU A 11 19.82 43.40 26.67
CA LEU A 11 20.09 42.31 27.59
C LEU A 11 19.34 42.58 28.91
N PHE A 12 18.41 41.74 29.34
CA PHE A 12 17.81 41.75 30.68
C PHE A 12 18.45 40.66 31.52
N ALA A 13 19.28 41.07 32.47
CA ALA A 13 19.85 40.20 33.50
C ALA A 13 18.89 40.19 34.71
N VAL A 14 18.36 39.04 35.07
CA VAL A 14 17.61 38.83 36.31
C VAL A 14 18.52 38.18 37.34
N LEU A 15 18.84 38.94 38.41
CA LEU A 15 19.52 38.48 39.61
C LEU A 15 18.54 37.73 40.51
N LEU A 16 18.75 36.42 40.70
CA LEU A 16 18.08 35.64 41.74
C LEU A 16 18.99 35.59 42.99
N ALA A 17 18.55 36.27 44.03
CA ALA A 17 19.14 36.16 45.37
C ALA A 17 18.74 34.85 46.05
N ALA A 18 19.71 34.01 46.37
CA ALA A 18 19.48 32.78 47.13
C ALA A 18 19.55 33.08 48.61
N CYS A 19 18.46 32.89 49.36
CA CYS A 19 18.46 32.80 50.79
C CYS A 19 18.72 31.34 51.21
N SER A 20 19.83 31.08 51.85
CA SER A 20 20.15 29.82 52.52
C SER A 20 19.52 29.79 53.89
N PRO A 21 18.77 28.74 54.28
CA PRO A 21 18.40 28.56 55.69
C PRO A 21 19.54 27.96 56.50
N ALA A 22 19.72 28.46 57.74
CA ALA A 22 20.71 28.03 58.71
C ALA A 22 20.54 26.54 59.08
N ALA A 23 21.63 25.82 59.12
CA ALA A 23 21.69 24.43 59.53
C ALA A 23 21.48 24.29 61.02
N THR A 24 20.50 23.53 61.41
CA THR A 24 20.27 23.04 62.80
C THR A 24 21.28 21.91 63.09
N PRO A 25 21.97 21.91 64.24
CA PRO A 25 22.92 20.83 64.57
C PRO A 25 22.18 19.52 64.80
N ALA A 26 22.68 18.45 64.18
CA ALA A 26 22.16 17.10 64.35
C ALA A 26 22.44 16.57 65.78
N PRO A 27 21.53 15.82 66.36
CA PRO A 27 21.75 15.19 67.67
C PRO A 27 22.80 14.09 67.52
N THR A 28 23.84 14.16 68.39
CA THR A 28 24.88 13.12 68.53
C THR A 28 24.26 11.90 69.21
N VAL A 29 24.12 10.82 68.46
CA VAL A 29 23.68 9.50 69.02
C VAL A 29 24.97 8.76 69.46
N ASP A 30 24.98 8.30 70.73
CA ASP A 30 26.04 7.47 71.26
C ASP A 30 26.19 6.16 70.50
N ALA A 31 27.45 5.83 70.10
CA ALA A 31 27.75 4.67 69.25
C ALA A 31 27.27 3.33 69.86
N ASN A 32 27.25 3.20 71.16
CA ASN A 32 26.78 1.99 71.83
C ASN A 32 25.24 1.83 71.73
N THR A 33 24.51 2.94 71.76
CA THR A 33 23.05 2.92 71.57
C THR A 33 22.70 2.55 70.14
N ALA A 34 23.43 3.05 69.18
CA ALA A 34 23.23 2.72 67.76
C ALA A 34 23.55 1.25 67.47
N MET A 35 24.63 0.68 68.02
CA MET A 35 24.92 -0.74 67.88
C MET A 35 23.87 -1.66 68.53
N THR A 36 23.39 -1.33 69.73
CA THR A 36 22.34 -2.15 70.37
C THR A 36 21.04 -2.14 69.57
N GLN A 37 20.65 -1.01 69.00
CA GLN A 37 19.45 -0.93 68.16
C GLN A 37 19.64 -1.69 66.82
N ALA A 38 20.84 -1.64 66.18
CA ALA A 38 21.12 -2.40 65.00
C ALA A 38 21.08 -3.91 65.21
N PHE A 39 21.60 -4.42 66.33
CA PHE A 39 21.51 -5.85 66.69
C PHE A 39 20.07 -6.29 67.00
N ALA A 40 19.26 -5.45 67.62
CA ALA A 40 17.83 -5.76 67.85
C ALA A 40 17.05 -5.82 66.55
N THR A 41 17.34 -4.91 65.60
CA THR A 41 16.66 -4.90 64.30
C THR A 41 17.05 -6.10 63.45
N VAL A 42 18.30 -6.51 63.42
CA VAL A 42 18.78 -7.69 62.67
C VAL A 42 18.19 -8.99 63.27
N ASN A 43 18.13 -9.12 64.59
CA ASN A 43 17.50 -10.30 65.20
C ASN A 43 15.99 -10.36 64.96
N ALA A 44 15.29 -9.22 64.97
CA ALA A 44 13.86 -9.18 64.63
C ALA A 44 13.60 -9.54 63.15
N ALA A 45 14.46 -9.08 62.24
CA ALA A 45 14.38 -9.42 60.84
C ALA A 45 14.66 -10.92 60.57
N ASN A 46 15.66 -11.51 61.26
CA ASN A 46 15.97 -12.93 61.13
C ASN A 46 14.87 -13.83 61.72
N THR A 47 14.19 -13.40 62.78
CA THR A 47 13.04 -14.14 63.35
C THR A 47 11.81 -14.05 62.44
N ALA A 48 11.57 -12.91 61.78
CA ALA A 48 10.49 -12.76 60.82
C ALA A 48 10.73 -13.58 59.53
N THR A 49 12.00 -13.73 59.09
CA THR A 49 12.37 -14.52 57.94
C THR A 49 12.21 -16.02 58.18
N ALA A 50 12.44 -16.50 59.42
CA ALA A 50 12.29 -17.92 59.75
C ALA A 50 10.80 -18.36 59.89
N GLN A 51 9.85 -17.43 60.05
CA GLN A 51 8.42 -17.76 60.09
C GLN A 51 7.73 -17.69 58.72
N SER A 52 8.44 -17.22 57.67
CA SER A 52 7.87 -17.00 56.33
C SER A 52 8.17 -18.15 55.34
N SER A 53 8.78 -19.24 55.76
CA SER A 53 9.14 -20.35 54.87
C SER A 53 8.23 -21.58 55.04
N ALA A 54 6.92 -21.39 55.09
CA ALA A 54 6.02 -22.45 54.64
C ALA A 54 6.08 -22.45 53.10
N PRO A 55 6.32 -23.60 52.43
CA PRO A 55 6.26 -23.66 50.98
C PRO A 55 4.84 -23.26 50.54
N THR A 56 4.70 -22.06 50.02
CA THR A 56 3.50 -21.70 49.27
C THR A 56 3.44 -22.65 48.11
N GLU A 57 2.52 -23.57 48.07
CA GLU A 57 2.25 -24.36 46.90
C GLU A 57 2.02 -23.41 45.76
N THR A 58 2.95 -23.36 44.79
CA THR A 58 2.77 -22.66 43.55
C THR A 58 1.49 -23.25 42.93
N PRO A 59 0.43 -22.47 42.70
CA PRO A 59 -0.79 -23.00 42.10
C PRO A 59 -0.37 -23.68 40.77
N VAL A 60 -0.57 -24.98 40.71
CA VAL A 60 -0.42 -25.71 39.44
C VAL A 60 -1.32 -25.00 38.45
N PRO A 61 -0.78 -24.51 37.31
CA PRO A 61 -1.62 -23.87 36.31
C PRO A 61 -2.77 -24.83 35.99
N ALA A 62 -4.00 -24.39 36.22
CA ALA A 62 -5.17 -25.17 35.85
C ALA A 62 -4.98 -25.58 34.38
N ALA A 63 -5.06 -26.87 34.07
CA ALA A 63 -4.95 -27.36 32.72
C ALA A 63 -5.98 -26.58 31.88
N THR A 64 -5.47 -25.72 31.01
CA THR A 64 -6.33 -24.94 30.10
C THR A 64 -7.04 -25.94 29.20
N VAL A 65 -8.34 -26.01 29.30
CA VAL A 65 -9.16 -26.80 28.36
C VAL A 65 -8.81 -26.29 26.96
N PRO A 66 -8.43 -27.19 26.03
CA PRO A 66 -8.13 -26.77 24.67
C PRO A 66 -9.32 -26.00 24.08
N ARG A 67 -9.11 -24.72 23.73
CA ARG A 67 -10.13 -23.91 23.06
C ARG A 67 -10.28 -24.39 21.61
N THR A 68 -11.52 -24.66 21.18
CA THR A 68 -11.79 -24.99 19.77
C THR A 68 -11.84 -23.69 18.96
N PRO A 69 -11.03 -23.55 17.89
CA PRO A 69 -11.08 -22.35 17.09
C PRO A 69 -12.42 -22.23 16.34
N PRO A 70 -12.97 -21.01 16.21
CA PRO A 70 -14.15 -20.79 15.39
C PRO A 70 -13.83 -21.01 13.90
N ALA A 71 -14.86 -21.29 13.09
CA ALA A 71 -14.71 -21.28 11.64
C ALA A 71 -14.50 -19.84 11.15
N LEU A 72 -13.54 -19.64 10.24
CA LEU A 72 -13.35 -18.34 9.62
C LEU A 72 -14.55 -17.97 8.73
N PRO A 73 -14.96 -16.68 8.75
CA PRO A 73 -16.01 -16.20 7.88
C PRO A 73 -15.58 -16.25 6.40
N PRO A 74 -16.52 -16.28 5.44
CA PRO A 74 -16.19 -16.20 4.02
C PRO A 74 -15.54 -14.87 3.67
N ALA A 75 -14.92 -14.79 2.49
CA ALA A 75 -14.44 -13.52 1.94
C ALA A 75 -15.63 -12.55 1.73
N TYR A 76 -15.37 -11.25 1.94
CA TYR A 76 -16.33 -10.20 1.68
C TYR A 76 -16.85 -10.27 0.23
N GLN A 77 -18.15 -10.10 0.06
CA GLN A 77 -18.83 -10.01 -1.24
C GLN A 77 -19.54 -8.67 -1.32
N SER A 78 -19.41 -7.95 -2.44
CA SER A 78 -20.13 -6.70 -2.67
C SER A 78 -21.28 -6.92 -3.66
N SER A 79 -22.46 -6.39 -3.33
CA SER A 79 -23.58 -6.35 -4.27
C SER A 79 -23.39 -5.33 -5.40
N ALA A 80 -22.39 -4.47 -5.29
CA ALA A 80 -22.04 -3.46 -6.27
C ALA A 80 -21.05 -3.96 -7.33
N LEU A 81 -20.52 -5.19 -7.19
CA LEU A 81 -19.74 -5.82 -8.26
C LEU A 81 -20.61 -6.15 -9.46
N ASN A 82 -19.99 -6.17 -10.64
CA ASN A 82 -20.62 -6.78 -11.81
C ASN A 82 -21.01 -8.23 -11.45
N PRO A 83 -22.24 -8.69 -11.78
CA PRO A 83 -22.70 -10.03 -11.43
C PRO A 83 -21.83 -11.20 -11.94
N LEU A 84 -20.98 -10.95 -12.94
CA LEU A 84 -20.05 -11.95 -13.49
C LEU A 84 -18.67 -11.92 -12.83
N ASP A 85 -18.42 -10.96 -11.94
CA ASP A 85 -17.12 -10.79 -11.27
C ASP A 85 -17.18 -11.31 -9.85
N THR A 86 -16.13 -12.00 -9.43
CA THR A 86 -15.98 -12.54 -8.07
C THR A 86 -14.68 -12.02 -7.44
N PRO A 87 -14.65 -11.85 -6.11
CA PRO A 87 -13.41 -11.48 -5.43
C PRO A 87 -12.48 -12.70 -5.33
N HIS A 88 -11.26 -12.53 -5.82
CA HIS A 88 -10.18 -13.49 -5.72
C HIS A 88 -9.20 -13.10 -4.62
N THR A 89 -8.82 -14.09 -3.80
CA THR A 89 -7.77 -13.95 -2.78
C THR A 89 -6.46 -14.54 -3.31
N TYR A 90 -5.32 -14.02 -2.83
CA TYR A 90 -3.99 -14.47 -3.25
C TYR A 90 -3.08 -14.84 -2.06
N ILE A 91 -3.49 -14.56 -0.83
CA ILE A 91 -2.83 -15.03 0.39
C ILE A 91 -3.63 -16.23 0.91
N THR A 92 -3.05 -17.42 0.79
CA THR A 92 -3.69 -18.69 1.19
C THR A 92 -3.47 -19.04 2.65
N ASP A 93 -2.39 -18.52 3.27
CA ASP A 93 -2.11 -18.70 4.69
C ASP A 93 -2.99 -17.75 5.52
N SER A 94 -4.01 -18.31 6.17
CA SER A 94 -4.97 -17.54 6.98
C SER A 94 -4.28 -16.79 8.13
N CYS A 95 -3.23 -17.33 8.72
CA CYS A 95 -2.54 -16.69 9.83
C CYS A 95 -1.73 -15.47 9.37
N GLN A 96 -1.03 -15.57 8.24
CA GLN A 96 -0.34 -14.44 7.62
C GLN A 96 -1.34 -13.36 7.21
N TYR A 97 -2.44 -13.75 6.57
CA TYR A 97 -3.49 -12.82 6.18
C TYR A 97 -4.07 -12.06 7.37
N LEU A 98 -4.51 -12.80 8.42
CA LEU A 98 -5.11 -12.18 9.60
C LEU A 98 -4.13 -11.28 10.35
N LYS A 99 -2.86 -11.70 10.45
CA LYS A 99 -1.81 -10.87 11.05
C LYS A 99 -1.66 -9.55 10.31
N ALA A 100 -1.56 -9.59 8.98
CA ALA A 100 -1.42 -8.39 8.17
C ALA A 100 -2.70 -7.53 8.18
N LYS A 101 -3.89 -8.15 8.14
CA LYS A 101 -5.18 -7.47 8.14
C LYS A 101 -5.45 -6.68 9.42
N TRP A 102 -5.09 -7.25 10.58
CA TRP A 102 -5.42 -6.67 11.89
C TRP A 102 -4.23 -6.02 12.59
N ASP A 103 -3.07 -5.92 11.93
CA ASP A 103 -1.95 -5.11 12.42
C ASP A 103 -2.36 -3.64 12.43
N PRO A 104 -2.36 -2.96 13.60
CA PRO A 104 -2.78 -1.57 13.71
C PRO A 104 -1.85 -0.58 12.98
N ASN A 105 -0.66 -1.01 12.58
CA ASN A 105 0.30 -0.21 11.82
C ASN A 105 0.08 -0.31 10.30
N ASN A 106 -0.75 -1.24 9.85
CA ASN A 106 -1.07 -1.48 8.45
C ASN A 106 -2.28 -0.68 7.95
N ALA A 107 -2.63 -0.86 6.68
CA ALA A 107 -3.83 -0.28 6.12
C ALA A 107 -5.08 -0.88 6.77
N ALA A 108 -6.05 -0.03 7.12
CA ALA A 108 -7.30 -0.48 7.70
C ALA A 108 -8.14 -1.29 6.69
N PRO A 109 -8.91 -2.29 7.14
CA PRO A 109 -9.88 -2.96 6.27
C PRO A 109 -10.81 -1.97 5.58
N GLY A 110 -11.11 -2.23 4.30
CA GLY A 110 -11.88 -1.31 3.46
C GLY A 110 -11.03 -0.22 2.78
N THR A 111 -9.70 -0.22 2.97
CA THR A 111 -8.78 0.56 2.15
C THR A 111 -8.85 0.05 0.71
N ILE A 112 -9.09 0.97 -0.24
CA ILE A 112 -9.30 0.69 -1.65
C ILE A 112 -8.24 1.35 -2.53
N VAL A 113 -7.92 0.70 -3.65
CA VAL A 113 -7.13 1.29 -4.74
C VAL A 113 -7.94 1.22 -6.03
N MET A 114 -8.22 2.37 -6.64
CA MET A 114 -8.78 2.48 -7.97
C MET A 114 -7.65 2.70 -8.98
N VAL A 115 -7.54 1.86 -10.00
CA VAL A 115 -6.52 2.03 -11.04
C VAL A 115 -7.15 2.62 -12.29
N ILE A 116 -6.59 3.72 -12.80
CA ILE A 116 -7.12 4.45 -13.95
C ILE A 116 -6.04 4.47 -15.04
N MET A 117 -6.41 4.11 -16.26
CA MET A 117 -5.53 4.22 -17.43
C MET A 117 -5.89 5.45 -18.28
N PHE A 118 -4.88 6.08 -18.84
CA PHE A 118 -4.99 7.18 -19.80
C PHE A 118 -4.13 6.85 -21.01
N HIS A 119 -4.60 7.19 -22.22
CA HIS A 119 -3.80 7.15 -23.45
C HIS A 119 -3.62 8.56 -24.01
N SER A 120 -4.70 9.32 -24.15
CA SER A 120 -4.62 10.69 -24.64
C SER A 120 -5.60 11.60 -23.90
N ILE A 121 -5.14 12.82 -23.61
CA ILE A 121 -5.96 13.89 -23.06
C ILE A 121 -6.07 14.96 -24.16
N VAL A 122 -7.29 15.15 -24.70
CA VAL A 122 -7.56 16.01 -25.85
C VAL A 122 -7.70 17.46 -25.38
N LYS A 123 -6.83 18.35 -25.88
CA LYS A 123 -6.82 19.78 -25.52
C LYS A 123 -8.05 20.52 -26.04
N GLY A 124 -8.50 21.49 -25.28
CA GLY A 124 -9.57 22.42 -25.67
C GLY A 124 -10.98 21.82 -25.57
N THR A 125 -11.84 22.20 -26.53
CA THR A 125 -13.26 21.82 -26.52
C THR A 125 -13.58 20.62 -27.44
N GLN A 126 -12.56 19.93 -27.93
CA GLN A 126 -12.75 18.75 -28.76
C GLN A 126 -13.34 17.62 -27.91
N THR A 127 -14.31 16.91 -28.48
CA THR A 127 -14.90 15.73 -27.84
C THR A 127 -13.97 14.53 -28.03
N ALA A 128 -13.79 13.75 -26.99
CA ALA A 128 -13.13 12.44 -27.08
C ALA A 128 -14.08 11.48 -27.86
N GLU A 129 -13.58 10.92 -28.96
CA GLU A 129 -14.40 10.07 -29.87
C GLU A 129 -14.43 8.60 -29.47
N ASP A 130 -13.51 8.19 -28.59
CA ASP A 130 -13.39 6.80 -28.12
C ASP A 130 -13.00 6.74 -26.63
N PRO A 131 -13.17 5.58 -25.96
CA PRO A 131 -12.87 5.44 -24.54
C PRO A 131 -11.39 5.55 -24.17
N MET A 132 -10.47 5.49 -25.13
CA MET A 132 -9.03 5.68 -24.90
C MET A 132 -8.68 7.17 -24.67
N HIS A 133 -9.55 8.08 -25.12
CA HIS A 133 -9.35 9.51 -25.03
C HIS A 133 -10.24 10.13 -23.94
N ILE A 134 -9.77 11.18 -23.32
CA ILE A 134 -10.57 12.01 -22.42
C ILE A 134 -10.37 13.49 -22.80
N GLY A 135 -11.45 14.26 -22.85
CA GLY A 135 -11.36 15.71 -23.08
C GLY A 135 -10.75 16.44 -21.88
N GLU A 136 -10.08 17.55 -22.12
CA GLU A 136 -9.44 18.37 -21.08
C GLU A 136 -10.39 18.73 -19.94
N GLY A 137 -11.64 19.13 -20.26
CA GLY A 137 -12.65 19.50 -19.27
C GLY A 137 -13.04 18.32 -18.36
N ASP A 138 -13.19 17.15 -18.95
CA ASP A 138 -13.55 15.94 -18.23
C ASP A 138 -12.38 15.42 -17.40
N PHE A 139 -11.15 15.50 -17.91
CA PHE A 139 -9.95 15.18 -17.15
C PHE A 139 -9.82 16.05 -15.89
N LYS A 140 -9.95 17.37 -16.03
CA LYS A 140 -9.89 18.30 -14.89
C LYS A 140 -11.01 18.02 -13.88
N ARG A 141 -12.22 17.71 -14.37
CA ARG A 141 -13.35 17.33 -13.50
C ARG A 141 -13.08 16.01 -12.79
N LEU A 142 -12.50 15.03 -13.49
CA LEU A 142 -12.11 13.73 -12.91
C LEU A 142 -11.10 13.91 -11.77
N MET A 143 -10.01 14.63 -12.01
CA MET A 143 -8.97 14.86 -11.00
C MET A 143 -9.53 15.59 -9.78
N LYS A 144 -10.35 16.62 -10.01
CA LYS A 144 -11.02 17.33 -8.92
C LYS A 144 -11.96 16.44 -8.12
N ASN A 145 -12.78 15.62 -8.77
CA ASN A 145 -13.72 14.73 -8.09
C ASN A 145 -13.00 13.66 -7.26
N LEU A 146 -11.91 13.09 -7.78
CA LEU A 146 -11.06 12.18 -7.02
C LEU A 146 -10.56 12.84 -5.73
N HIS A 147 -10.01 14.05 -5.85
CA HIS A 147 -9.50 14.79 -4.70
C HIS A 147 -10.61 15.15 -3.69
N ASP A 148 -11.74 15.68 -4.17
CA ASP A 148 -12.88 16.08 -3.33
C ASP A 148 -13.50 14.89 -2.58
N MET A 149 -13.44 13.69 -3.17
CA MET A 149 -13.87 12.44 -2.54
C MET A 149 -12.81 11.81 -1.62
N GLY A 150 -11.68 12.47 -1.42
CA GLY A 150 -10.61 12.06 -0.51
C GLY A 150 -9.68 10.98 -1.06
N PHE A 151 -9.64 10.79 -2.38
CA PHE A 151 -8.62 9.93 -2.99
C PHE A 151 -7.25 10.62 -2.94
N GLN A 152 -6.20 9.79 -2.85
CA GLN A 152 -4.81 10.20 -2.93
C GLN A 152 -4.08 9.29 -3.92
N ALA A 153 -3.26 9.88 -4.80
CA ALA A 153 -2.49 9.06 -5.73
C ALA A 153 -1.31 8.37 -5.03
N ILE A 154 -1.06 7.13 -5.44
CA ILE A 154 0.07 6.32 -5.02
C ILE A 154 0.90 5.89 -6.24
N ASN A 155 2.16 5.45 -6.02
CA ASN A 155 3.00 4.86 -7.05
C ASN A 155 2.92 3.32 -7.05
N THR A 156 3.58 2.67 -8.00
CA THR A 156 3.55 1.20 -8.14
C THR A 156 4.16 0.49 -6.93
N GLN A 157 5.23 1.03 -6.33
CA GLN A 157 5.84 0.42 -5.16
C GLN A 157 4.88 0.43 -3.96
N GLN A 158 4.19 1.53 -3.70
CA GLN A 158 3.19 1.63 -2.63
C GLN A 158 2.04 0.64 -2.83
N LEU A 159 1.57 0.46 -4.08
CA LEU A 159 0.58 -0.56 -4.39
C LEU A 159 1.11 -1.97 -4.09
N VAL A 160 2.33 -2.28 -4.53
CA VAL A 160 2.96 -3.59 -4.30
C VAL A 160 3.12 -3.87 -2.81
N ASP A 161 3.62 -2.91 -2.03
CA ASP A 161 3.79 -3.06 -0.58
C ASP A 161 2.44 -3.27 0.14
N PHE A 162 1.39 -2.57 -0.32
CA PHE A 162 0.03 -2.79 0.16
C PHE A 162 -0.45 -4.21 -0.15
N LEU A 163 -0.27 -4.70 -1.38
CA LEU A 163 -0.71 -6.04 -1.79
C LEU A 163 0.08 -7.16 -1.09
N ASP A 164 1.37 -6.95 -0.82
CA ASP A 164 2.21 -7.98 -0.21
C ASP A 164 2.05 -8.09 1.30
N THR A 165 1.98 -6.95 1.98
CA THR A 165 2.07 -6.89 3.44
C THR A 165 0.97 -6.07 4.10
N ASN A 166 -0.02 -5.59 3.35
CA ASN A 166 -1.01 -4.62 3.80
C ASN A 166 -0.38 -3.31 4.29
N ALA A 167 0.76 -2.92 3.70
CA ALA A 167 1.43 -1.68 4.08
C ALA A 167 0.48 -0.48 4.01
N LYS A 168 0.65 0.45 4.94
CA LYS A 168 -0.23 1.61 5.07
C LYS A 168 -0.17 2.51 3.85
N ILE A 169 -1.32 2.70 3.20
CA ILE A 169 -1.57 3.67 2.14
C ILE A 169 -2.78 4.52 2.50
N PRO A 170 -3.08 5.62 1.79
CA PRO A 170 -4.32 6.36 1.98
C PRO A 170 -5.55 5.44 1.85
N PRO A 171 -6.59 5.58 2.71
CA PRO A 171 -7.76 4.68 2.69
C PRO A 171 -8.51 4.67 1.36
N ARG A 172 -8.44 5.76 0.61
CA ARG A 172 -8.90 5.89 -0.77
C ARG A 172 -7.73 6.25 -1.63
N SER A 173 -7.14 5.25 -2.27
CA SER A 173 -5.97 5.42 -3.13
C SER A 173 -6.36 5.32 -4.60
N VAL A 174 -5.66 6.07 -5.45
CA VAL A 174 -5.76 5.96 -6.90
C VAL A 174 -4.36 5.72 -7.48
N LEU A 175 -4.25 4.81 -8.45
CA LEU A 175 -3.06 4.65 -9.28
C LEU A 175 -3.38 5.20 -10.66
N LEU A 176 -2.73 6.30 -11.04
CA LEU A 176 -2.90 6.94 -12.34
C LEU A 176 -1.86 6.36 -13.30
N ILE A 177 -2.28 5.74 -14.39
CA ILE A 177 -1.37 5.12 -15.37
C ILE A 177 -1.57 5.80 -16.72
N GLN A 178 -0.52 6.43 -17.24
CA GLN A 178 -0.46 6.94 -18.61
C GLN A 178 0.19 5.84 -19.48
N ASP A 179 -0.60 5.22 -20.35
CA ASP A 179 -0.12 4.20 -21.28
C ASP A 179 0.67 4.85 -22.41
N ASP A 180 1.55 4.08 -23.02
CA ASP A 180 2.42 4.44 -24.13
C ASP A 180 3.55 5.43 -23.78
N ARG A 181 4.39 5.70 -24.80
CA ARG A 181 5.48 6.67 -24.70
C ARG A 181 4.98 8.08 -25.04
N HIS A 182 5.25 9.00 -24.13
CA HIS A 182 4.92 10.41 -24.32
C HIS A 182 6.14 11.30 -24.11
N ALA A 183 6.12 12.49 -24.73
CA ALA A 183 7.05 13.56 -24.41
C ALA A 183 6.77 14.09 -23.00
N ALA A 184 7.77 14.67 -22.34
CA ALA A 184 7.61 15.26 -21.00
C ALA A 184 6.51 16.32 -20.95
N GLU A 185 6.21 16.99 -22.06
CA GLU A 185 5.11 17.97 -22.18
C GLU A 185 3.77 17.34 -21.76
N ASN A 186 3.49 16.09 -22.15
CA ASN A 186 2.25 15.41 -21.77
C ASN A 186 2.10 15.30 -20.25
N PHE A 187 3.16 14.90 -19.55
CA PHE A 187 3.14 14.81 -18.08
C PHE A 187 3.10 16.19 -17.42
N ASN A 188 3.86 17.14 -17.96
CA ASN A 188 3.95 18.49 -17.41
C ASN A 188 2.65 19.29 -17.59
N ASP A 189 1.93 19.11 -18.70
CA ASP A 189 0.69 19.81 -18.97
C ASP A 189 -0.48 19.26 -18.14
N TRP A 190 -0.55 17.92 -18.00
CA TRP A 190 -1.73 17.27 -17.46
C TRP A 190 -1.58 16.85 -15.99
N PHE A 191 -0.44 16.25 -15.59
CA PHE A 191 -0.28 15.67 -14.27
C PHE A 191 0.57 16.53 -13.32
N ARG A 192 1.50 17.33 -13.84
CA ARG A 192 2.38 18.20 -13.04
C ARG A 192 1.65 19.18 -12.10
N PRO A 193 0.52 19.81 -12.48
CA PRO A 193 -0.22 20.66 -11.56
C PRO A 193 -0.62 19.92 -10.28
N TYR A 194 -1.11 18.69 -10.40
CA TYR A 194 -1.57 17.87 -9.28
C TYR A 194 -0.41 17.29 -8.45
N TRP A 195 0.73 17.00 -9.10
CA TRP A 195 1.96 16.68 -8.39
C TRP A 195 2.42 17.84 -7.50
N LYS A 196 2.43 19.04 -8.02
CA LYS A 196 2.86 20.23 -7.27
C LYS A 196 1.91 20.61 -6.14
N GLU A 197 0.61 20.42 -6.34
CA GLU A 197 -0.41 20.86 -5.39
C GLU A 197 -0.73 19.78 -4.35
N TRP A 198 -0.82 18.51 -4.78
CA TRP A 198 -1.28 17.41 -3.94
C TRP A 198 -0.23 16.31 -3.73
N GLY A 199 0.92 16.38 -4.38
CA GLY A 199 1.95 15.34 -4.33
C GLY A 199 1.59 14.07 -5.11
N TRP A 200 0.68 14.14 -6.10
CA TRP A 200 0.16 13.00 -6.83
C TRP A 200 1.13 12.54 -7.93
N PRO A 201 1.79 11.37 -7.79
CA PRO A 201 2.60 10.78 -8.85
C PRO A 201 1.72 10.20 -9.95
N VAL A 202 2.33 9.95 -11.11
CA VAL A 202 1.73 9.22 -12.22
C VAL A 202 2.65 8.10 -12.67
N VAL A 203 2.09 6.94 -12.97
CA VAL A 203 2.82 5.82 -13.57
C VAL A 203 2.84 5.99 -15.08
N ASN A 204 3.97 5.75 -15.73
CA ASN A 204 4.04 5.63 -17.18
C ASN A 204 4.28 4.18 -17.59
N ALA A 205 3.42 3.66 -18.45
CA ALA A 205 3.60 2.38 -19.10
C ALA A 205 4.57 2.56 -20.28
N TRP A 206 5.86 2.33 -20.04
CA TRP A 206 6.94 2.63 -20.98
C TRP A 206 7.16 1.52 -21.98
N ILE A 207 7.05 1.84 -23.28
CA ILE A 207 7.41 0.96 -24.42
C ILE A 207 8.90 1.12 -24.69
N SER A 208 9.66 0.03 -24.63
CA SER A 208 11.12 0.05 -24.67
C SER A 208 11.71 -0.09 -26.08
N PHE A 209 10.88 -0.13 -27.13
CA PHE A 209 11.33 -0.30 -28.50
C PHE A 209 12.28 0.83 -28.94
N ASP A 210 13.45 0.46 -29.45
CA ASP A 210 14.50 1.40 -29.87
C ASP A 210 14.21 1.98 -31.24
N ASP A 211 13.53 3.11 -31.25
CA ASP A 211 13.17 3.86 -32.46
C ASP A 211 13.43 5.37 -32.30
N SER A 212 13.15 6.13 -33.34
CA SER A 212 13.32 7.59 -33.34
C SER A 212 12.44 8.32 -32.34
N ILE A 213 11.27 7.75 -31.99
CA ILE A 213 10.36 8.34 -30.99
C ILE A 213 11.01 8.21 -29.62
N ARG A 214 11.45 6.98 -29.27
CA ARG A 214 12.15 6.74 -28.00
C ARG A 214 13.39 7.63 -27.86
N ALA A 215 14.25 7.66 -28.91
CA ALA A 215 15.45 8.48 -28.89
C ALA A 215 15.17 9.96 -28.60
N ARG A 216 14.06 10.48 -29.12
CA ARG A 216 13.64 11.88 -28.91
C ARG A 216 13.21 12.17 -27.47
N VAL A 217 12.45 11.24 -26.83
CA VAL A 217 11.81 11.50 -25.53
C VAL A 217 12.51 10.88 -24.33
N LEU A 218 13.53 10.05 -24.56
CA LEU A 218 14.16 9.24 -23.50
C LEU A 218 14.75 10.11 -22.38
N GLN A 219 15.57 11.11 -22.71
CA GLN A 219 16.30 11.89 -21.73
C GLN A 219 15.36 12.70 -20.81
N GLU A 220 14.30 13.24 -21.38
CA GLU A 220 13.30 13.97 -20.60
C GLU A 220 12.49 13.03 -19.68
N ASN A 221 12.19 11.80 -20.12
CA ASN A 221 11.52 10.81 -19.29
C ASN A 221 12.41 10.28 -18.16
N ILE A 222 13.72 10.10 -18.41
CA ILE A 222 14.70 9.81 -17.35
C ILE A 222 14.67 10.90 -16.28
N ALA A 223 14.62 12.17 -16.67
CA ALA A 223 14.56 13.27 -15.73
C ALA A 223 13.25 13.29 -14.93
N LEU A 224 12.11 12.98 -15.53
CA LEU A 224 10.82 12.87 -14.85
C LEU A 224 10.79 11.72 -13.82
N ASP A 225 11.42 10.58 -14.14
CA ASP A 225 11.55 9.43 -13.24
C ASP A 225 12.45 9.77 -12.05
N ALA A 226 13.62 10.36 -12.32
CA ALA A 226 14.59 10.76 -11.30
C ALA A 226 14.02 11.80 -10.31
N GLU A 227 13.06 12.61 -10.74
CA GLU A 227 12.32 13.55 -9.89
C GLU A 227 11.32 12.85 -8.95
N GLY A 228 10.97 11.59 -9.21
CA GLY A 228 9.94 10.84 -8.50
C GLY A 228 8.52 11.23 -8.88
N PHE A 229 8.35 12.05 -9.90
CA PHE A 229 7.05 12.50 -10.40
C PHE A 229 6.37 11.47 -11.29
N VAL A 230 7.13 10.88 -12.22
CA VAL A 230 6.65 9.84 -13.13
C VAL A 230 7.34 8.53 -12.80
N ASP A 231 6.56 7.52 -12.46
CA ASP A 231 7.03 6.17 -12.15
C ASP A 231 6.98 5.30 -13.41
N HIS A 232 8.10 5.16 -14.13
CA HIS A 232 8.14 4.35 -15.34
C HIS A 232 8.14 2.86 -15.01
N GLN A 233 7.15 2.14 -15.58
CA GLN A 233 6.98 0.70 -15.47
C GLN A 233 6.90 0.08 -16.87
N SER A 234 7.03 -1.25 -16.98
CA SER A 234 7.07 -1.96 -18.25
C SER A 234 5.74 -1.95 -19.01
N HIS A 235 5.80 -1.64 -20.32
CA HIS A 235 4.71 -1.88 -21.28
C HIS A 235 5.21 -2.74 -22.46
N GLY A 236 6.10 -3.69 -22.16
CA GLY A 236 6.78 -4.51 -23.15
C GLY A 236 7.89 -3.78 -23.89
N THR A 237 8.45 -4.46 -24.89
CA THR A 237 9.51 -3.93 -25.73
C THR A 237 8.93 -3.35 -27.01
N ILE A 238 8.26 -4.15 -27.83
CA ILE A 238 7.75 -3.75 -29.15
C ILE A 238 6.32 -3.25 -29.08
N HIS A 239 5.51 -3.84 -28.20
CA HIS A 239 4.09 -3.50 -28.02
C HIS A 239 3.20 -3.66 -29.27
N ASN A 240 3.57 -4.50 -30.24
CA ASN A 240 2.82 -4.66 -31.48
C ASN A 240 1.90 -5.89 -31.50
N ILE A 241 2.10 -6.84 -30.61
CA ILE A 241 1.32 -8.07 -30.48
C ILE A 241 1.00 -8.30 -29.01
N ASN A 242 -0.25 -8.62 -28.71
CA ASN A 242 -0.68 -8.95 -27.37
C ASN A 242 -0.02 -10.27 -26.91
N MET A 243 0.47 -10.30 -25.67
CA MET A 243 1.00 -11.51 -25.08
C MET A 243 -0.15 -12.37 -24.53
N THR A 244 -0.43 -13.50 -25.18
CA THR A 244 -1.47 -14.46 -24.80
C THR A 244 -0.89 -15.86 -24.73
N ASP A 245 -1.70 -16.86 -24.34
CA ASP A 245 -1.29 -18.27 -24.35
C ASP A 245 -1.04 -18.81 -25.78
N ALA A 246 -1.45 -18.09 -26.82
CA ALA A 246 -1.10 -18.39 -28.20
C ALA A 246 0.27 -17.82 -28.63
N SER A 247 0.87 -16.97 -27.82
CA SER A 247 2.22 -16.41 -28.09
C SER A 247 3.30 -17.43 -27.77
N THR A 248 4.41 -17.39 -28.52
CA THR A 248 5.56 -18.24 -28.22
C THR A 248 6.31 -17.75 -26.99
N ASP A 249 6.91 -18.66 -26.24
CA ASP A 249 7.77 -18.31 -25.09
C ASP A 249 8.90 -17.35 -25.49
N GLU A 250 9.49 -17.54 -26.66
CA GLU A 250 10.56 -16.69 -27.19
C GLU A 250 10.08 -15.23 -27.36
N TYR A 251 8.90 -15.06 -27.94
CA TYR A 251 8.32 -13.72 -28.08
C TYR A 251 8.04 -13.08 -26.73
N ILE A 252 7.36 -13.80 -25.82
CA ILE A 252 7.02 -13.27 -24.49
C ILE A 252 8.29 -12.88 -23.72
N ARG A 253 9.33 -13.73 -23.77
CA ARG A 253 10.61 -13.43 -23.11
C ARG A 253 11.29 -12.22 -23.72
N SER A 254 11.28 -12.08 -25.05
CA SER A 254 11.89 -10.93 -25.72
C SER A 254 11.24 -9.60 -25.32
N GLU A 255 9.92 -9.59 -25.13
CA GLU A 255 9.18 -8.41 -24.63
C GLU A 255 9.61 -8.03 -23.22
N PHE A 256 9.80 -9.01 -22.32
CA PHE A 256 10.23 -8.73 -20.95
C PHE A 256 11.71 -8.39 -20.85
N GLU A 257 12.58 -9.13 -21.55
CA GLU A 257 14.04 -8.90 -21.52
C GLU A 257 14.41 -7.52 -22.04
N GLY A 258 13.83 -7.13 -23.17
CA GLY A 258 14.09 -5.81 -23.76
C GLY A 258 13.62 -4.68 -22.86
N SER A 259 12.41 -4.81 -22.30
CA SER A 259 11.86 -3.81 -21.39
C SER A 259 12.64 -3.72 -20.07
N MET A 260 12.96 -4.87 -19.47
CA MET A 260 13.77 -4.94 -18.24
C MET A 260 15.13 -4.28 -18.44
N LYS A 261 15.82 -4.64 -19.54
CA LYS A 261 17.14 -4.10 -19.89
C LYS A 261 17.08 -2.58 -20.10
N ASP A 262 16.08 -2.09 -20.82
CA ASP A 262 15.95 -0.65 -21.09
C ASP A 262 15.74 0.15 -19.81
N LEU A 263 14.81 -0.28 -18.96
CA LEU A 263 14.52 0.40 -17.70
C LEU A 263 15.70 0.33 -16.72
N GLN A 264 16.40 -0.80 -16.64
CA GLN A 264 17.61 -0.92 -15.82
C GLN A 264 18.74 -0.02 -16.31
N GLN A 265 18.99 0.01 -17.60
CA GLN A 265 20.13 0.74 -18.18
C GLN A 265 19.90 2.25 -18.23
N ASN A 266 18.70 2.69 -18.52
CA ASN A 266 18.40 4.09 -18.77
C ASN A 266 17.72 4.79 -17.59
N PHE A 267 16.88 4.10 -16.83
CA PHE A 267 16.18 4.68 -15.67
C PHE A 267 16.78 4.24 -14.34
N ASN A 268 17.82 3.40 -14.36
CA ASN A 268 18.47 2.84 -13.17
C ASN A 268 17.46 2.18 -12.20
N LYS A 269 16.44 1.53 -12.75
CA LYS A 269 15.41 0.85 -11.96
C LYS A 269 15.01 -0.49 -12.57
N THR A 270 14.67 -1.44 -11.71
CA THR A 270 14.04 -2.70 -12.11
C THR A 270 12.53 -2.50 -12.07
N PRO A 271 11.80 -2.62 -13.20
CA PRO A 271 10.35 -2.50 -13.18
C PRO A 271 9.74 -3.65 -12.39
N ILE A 272 8.74 -3.35 -11.59
CA ILE A 272 7.99 -4.31 -10.76
C ILE A 272 6.57 -4.51 -11.27
N GLY A 273 6.09 -3.63 -12.13
CA GLY A 273 4.79 -3.68 -12.79
C GLY A 273 4.90 -3.94 -14.28
N ILE A 274 4.01 -4.78 -14.79
CA ILE A 274 3.76 -4.94 -16.24
C ILE A 274 2.36 -4.41 -16.56
N ILE A 275 2.28 -3.43 -17.41
CA ILE A 275 1.05 -3.03 -18.05
C ILE A 275 0.94 -3.87 -19.31
N TRP A 276 -0.03 -4.78 -19.37
CA TRP A 276 -0.12 -5.74 -20.46
C TRP A 276 -0.39 -5.02 -21.79
N PRO A 277 0.48 -5.15 -22.82
CA PRO A 277 0.27 -4.57 -24.13
C PRO A 277 -1.09 -4.95 -24.72
N GLY A 278 -1.90 -3.94 -25.11
CA GLY A 278 -3.25 -4.15 -25.59
C GLY A 278 -4.19 -4.88 -24.63
N GLY A 279 -3.82 -4.98 -23.35
CA GLY A 279 -4.53 -5.72 -22.31
C GLY A 279 -4.44 -7.24 -22.48
N GLY A 280 -3.53 -7.76 -23.31
CA GLY A 280 -3.37 -9.19 -23.56
C GLY A 280 -2.53 -9.87 -22.49
N PHE A 281 -3.06 -10.94 -21.90
CA PHE A 281 -2.41 -11.77 -20.90
C PHE A 281 -2.82 -13.24 -21.08
N GLY A 282 -2.26 -14.13 -20.29
CA GLY A 282 -2.58 -15.56 -20.26
C GLY A 282 -1.84 -16.25 -19.14
N LEU A 283 -2.08 -17.55 -18.95
CA LEU A 283 -1.37 -18.35 -17.95
C LEU A 283 0.14 -18.34 -18.20
N ARG A 284 0.54 -18.59 -19.45
CA ARG A 284 1.96 -18.67 -19.81
C ARG A 284 2.68 -17.33 -19.74
N PRO A 285 2.13 -16.21 -20.28
CA PRO A 285 2.70 -14.88 -20.10
C PRO A 285 2.88 -14.49 -18.64
N VAL A 286 1.88 -14.77 -17.79
CA VAL A 286 1.95 -14.45 -16.36
C VAL A 286 3.05 -15.26 -15.65
N GLN A 287 3.17 -16.56 -15.94
CA GLN A 287 4.25 -17.39 -15.38
C GLN A 287 5.63 -16.83 -15.76
N ILE A 288 5.84 -16.51 -17.03
CA ILE A 288 7.10 -15.93 -17.51
C ILE A 288 7.34 -14.55 -16.88
N ALA A 289 6.32 -13.69 -16.75
CA ALA A 289 6.48 -12.40 -16.08
C ALA A 289 6.97 -12.56 -14.63
N ARG A 290 6.46 -13.56 -13.91
CA ARG A 290 6.94 -13.90 -12.55
C ARG A 290 8.40 -14.35 -12.55
N GLU A 291 8.86 -15.10 -13.56
CA GLU A 291 10.27 -15.49 -13.71
C GLU A 291 11.19 -14.25 -13.87
N TYR A 292 10.70 -13.18 -14.50
CA TYR A 292 11.41 -11.89 -14.63
C TYR A 292 11.27 -10.98 -13.43
N GLY A 293 10.52 -11.37 -12.39
CA GLY A 293 10.39 -10.63 -11.14
C GLY A 293 9.29 -9.56 -11.14
N TYR A 294 8.42 -9.52 -12.13
CA TYR A 294 7.23 -8.66 -12.07
C TYR A 294 6.32 -9.07 -10.91
N ARG A 295 5.85 -8.11 -10.16
CA ARG A 295 5.06 -8.32 -8.94
C ARG A 295 3.59 -8.03 -9.13
N VAL A 296 3.25 -7.14 -10.06
CA VAL A 296 1.88 -6.78 -10.43
C VAL A 296 1.75 -6.66 -11.94
N GLY A 297 0.57 -7.00 -12.45
CA GLY A 297 0.21 -6.84 -13.85
C GLY A 297 -1.15 -6.18 -13.99
N PHE A 298 -1.33 -5.34 -15.00
CA PHE A 298 -2.54 -4.53 -15.17
C PHE A 298 -3.22 -4.85 -16.50
N THR A 299 -4.50 -5.22 -16.44
CA THR A 299 -5.37 -5.46 -17.60
C THR A 299 -6.08 -4.18 -18.05
N THR A 300 -7.03 -4.31 -18.99
CA THR A 300 -7.86 -3.20 -19.46
C THR A 300 -9.32 -3.30 -19.00
N HIS A 301 -9.65 -4.21 -18.07
CA HIS A 301 -11.02 -4.47 -17.67
C HIS A 301 -11.38 -3.77 -16.35
N PRO A 302 -12.46 -2.98 -16.32
CA PRO A 302 -12.96 -2.32 -15.12
C PRO A 302 -13.81 -3.28 -14.28
N ARG A 303 -13.21 -3.97 -13.32
CA ARG A 303 -13.89 -4.97 -12.48
C ARG A 303 -14.30 -4.44 -11.12
N GLY A 304 -13.60 -3.45 -10.58
CA GLY A 304 -13.82 -2.90 -9.26
C GLY A 304 -12.54 -2.35 -8.64
N PRO A 305 -12.60 -1.86 -7.39
CA PRO A 305 -11.41 -1.47 -6.64
C PRO A 305 -10.61 -2.70 -6.22
N ILE A 306 -9.32 -2.50 -5.98
CA ILE A 306 -8.44 -3.49 -5.38
C ILE A 306 -8.40 -3.24 -3.87
N MET A 307 -8.51 -4.31 -3.06
CA MET A 307 -8.30 -4.27 -1.62
C MET A 307 -7.26 -5.34 -1.23
N PHE A 308 -6.73 -5.24 -0.03
CA PHE A 308 -5.78 -6.23 0.48
C PHE A 308 -6.39 -7.64 0.50
N ASN A 309 -5.73 -8.57 -0.18
CA ASN A 309 -6.18 -9.95 -0.41
C ASN A 309 -7.58 -10.06 -1.03
N TRP A 310 -7.95 -9.08 -1.87
CA TRP A 310 -9.26 -9.04 -2.51
C TRP A 310 -9.17 -8.30 -3.86
N VAL A 311 -9.23 -9.04 -4.95
CA VAL A 311 -9.17 -8.51 -6.33
C VAL A 311 -10.40 -9.02 -7.09
N PRO A 312 -11.27 -8.15 -7.60
CA PRO A 312 -12.43 -8.57 -8.40
C PRO A 312 -11.97 -8.99 -9.80
N LEU A 313 -12.33 -10.21 -10.20
CA LEU A 313 -11.96 -10.82 -11.49
C LEU A 313 -13.16 -11.53 -12.09
N ALA A 314 -13.15 -11.68 -13.42
CA ALA A 314 -14.12 -12.51 -14.12
C ALA A 314 -13.70 -13.99 -14.11
N ASP A 315 -14.65 -14.88 -13.87
CA ASP A 315 -14.47 -16.34 -13.94
C ASP A 315 -14.96 -16.95 -15.26
N ALA A 316 -15.50 -16.12 -16.14
CA ALA A 316 -15.98 -16.55 -17.47
C ALA A 316 -15.31 -15.68 -18.55
N ASN A 317 -14.99 -16.31 -19.68
CA ASN A 317 -14.43 -15.61 -20.84
C ASN A 317 -15.41 -14.55 -21.35
N ASP A 318 -14.87 -13.37 -21.71
CA ASP A 318 -15.64 -12.33 -22.37
C ASP A 318 -16.00 -12.76 -23.79
N PRO A 319 -17.29 -12.88 -24.14
CA PRO A 319 -17.70 -13.23 -25.51
C PRO A 319 -17.23 -12.21 -26.56
N GLY A 320 -17.01 -10.95 -26.15
CA GLY A 320 -16.48 -9.89 -27.02
C GLY A 320 -14.96 -10.02 -27.28
N ARG A 321 -14.27 -10.85 -26.48
CA ARG A 321 -12.82 -11.07 -26.57
C ARG A 321 -12.47 -12.56 -26.44
N PRO A 322 -12.95 -13.42 -27.35
CA PRO A 322 -12.83 -14.88 -27.20
C PRO A 322 -11.39 -15.41 -27.23
N ALA A 323 -10.43 -14.60 -27.67
CA ALA A 323 -9.01 -14.95 -27.67
C ALA A 323 -8.32 -14.75 -26.31
N TYR A 324 -8.99 -14.15 -25.32
CA TYR A 324 -8.47 -13.91 -24.00
C TYR A 324 -9.09 -14.87 -22.99
N VAL A 325 -8.28 -15.41 -22.12
CA VAL A 325 -8.76 -16.15 -20.96
C VAL A 325 -9.39 -15.19 -19.93
N ALA A 326 -10.34 -15.67 -19.13
CA ALA A 326 -10.84 -14.91 -18.01
C ALA A 326 -9.71 -14.72 -16.97
N GLU A 327 -9.69 -13.56 -16.30
CA GLU A 327 -8.65 -13.21 -15.33
C GLU A 327 -8.55 -14.25 -14.20
N GLY A 328 -9.70 -14.75 -13.72
CA GLY A 328 -9.78 -15.76 -12.65
C GLY A 328 -9.09 -17.08 -12.99
N TYR A 329 -8.99 -17.45 -14.26
CA TYR A 329 -8.28 -18.67 -14.69
C TYR A 329 -6.76 -18.58 -14.57
N VAL A 330 -6.19 -17.38 -14.51
CA VAL A 330 -4.74 -17.20 -14.40
C VAL A 330 -4.22 -17.66 -13.04
N ASN A 331 -5.07 -17.71 -12.02
CA ASN A 331 -4.75 -18.10 -10.64
C ASN A 331 -3.62 -17.26 -10.01
N ASP A 332 -3.45 -16.04 -10.48
CA ASP A 332 -2.56 -15.03 -9.91
C ASP A 332 -3.23 -13.64 -9.99
N PRO A 333 -4.10 -13.31 -9.04
CA PRO A 333 -4.90 -12.08 -9.07
C PRO A 333 -4.07 -10.81 -9.17
N ARG A 334 -2.84 -10.81 -8.62
CA ARG A 334 -1.96 -9.64 -8.65
C ARG A 334 -1.36 -9.36 -10.03
N MET A 335 -1.37 -10.34 -10.92
CA MET A 335 -0.86 -10.18 -12.29
C MET A 335 -1.92 -9.77 -13.31
N VAL A 336 -3.17 -9.64 -12.90
CA VAL A 336 -4.32 -9.29 -13.75
C VAL A 336 -5.20 -8.24 -13.11
N LEU A 337 -4.58 -7.24 -12.47
CA LEU A 337 -5.28 -6.17 -11.75
C LEU A 337 -6.17 -5.35 -12.71
N PRO A 338 -7.41 -5.03 -12.29
CA PRO A 338 -8.36 -4.27 -13.10
C PRO A 338 -7.95 -2.81 -13.26
N ARG A 339 -8.30 -2.20 -14.40
CA ARG A 339 -8.16 -0.76 -14.64
C ARG A 339 -9.44 -0.19 -15.23
N TYR A 340 -9.74 1.05 -14.87
CA TYR A 340 -10.85 1.82 -15.43
C TYR A 340 -10.37 2.68 -16.60
N TRP A 341 -11.18 2.73 -17.66
CA TRP A 341 -11.05 3.74 -18.70
C TRP A 341 -11.44 5.11 -18.14
N PRO A 342 -10.82 6.21 -18.58
CA PRO A 342 -11.09 7.54 -17.99
C PRO A 342 -12.56 7.94 -18.10
N SER A 343 -13.24 7.56 -19.18
CA SER A 343 -14.67 7.81 -19.37
C SER A 343 -15.57 7.11 -18.36
N GLN A 344 -15.13 5.98 -17.81
CA GLN A 344 -15.92 5.17 -16.86
C GLN A 344 -15.72 5.60 -15.40
N VAL A 345 -14.65 6.33 -15.10
CA VAL A 345 -14.28 6.64 -13.71
C VAL A 345 -15.34 7.49 -13.03
N LEU A 346 -15.83 8.54 -13.71
CA LEU A 346 -16.79 9.46 -13.12
C LEU A 346 -18.10 8.77 -12.69
N GLU A 347 -18.50 7.74 -13.42
CA GLU A 347 -19.71 6.95 -13.12
C GLU A 347 -19.47 5.93 -12.00
N ASN A 348 -18.21 5.52 -11.80
CA ASN A 348 -17.84 4.46 -10.85
C ASN A 348 -17.25 4.95 -9.52
N LEU A 349 -16.95 6.25 -9.37
CA LEU A 349 -16.33 6.77 -8.15
C LEU A 349 -17.14 6.47 -6.89
N ASP A 350 -18.44 6.67 -6.92
CA ASP A 350 -19.31 6.38 -5.77
C ASP A 350 -19.41 4.88 -5.51
N THR A 351 -19.53 4.06 -6.56
CA THR A 351 -19.55 2.60 -6.45
C THR A 351 -18.30 2.07 -5.78
N VAL A 352 -17.13 2.52 -6.23
CA VAL A 352 -15.83 2.14 -5.64
C VAL A 352 -15.74 2.53 -4.17
N ARG A 353 -16.18 3.75 -3.82
CA ARG A 353 -16.22 4.24 -2.45
C ARG A 353 -17.19 3.43 -1.57
N ILE A 354 -18.36 3.09 -2.10
CA ILE A 354 -19.38 2.27 -1.40
C ILE A 354 -18.78 0.89 -1.09
N MET A 355 -18.15 0.23 -2.06
CA MET A 355 -17.50 -1.08 -1.85
C MET A 355 -16.48 -1.04 -0.71
N GLY A 356 -15.64 0.00 -0.63
CA GLY A 356 -14.69 0.16 0.45
C GLY A 356 -15.36 0.32 1.83
N ASN A 357 -16.42 1.14 1.91
CA ASN A 357 -17.18 1.33 3.15
C ASN A 357 -17.89 0.03 3.60
N GLU A 358 -18.48 -0.71 2.67
CA GLU A 358 -19.12 -1.99 2.95
C GLU A 358 -18.10 -3.04 3.41
N ALA A 359 -16.92 -3.09 2.78
CA ALA A 359 -15.83 -3.98 3.19
C ALA A 359 -15.32 -3.65 4.60
N ALA A 360 -15.20 -2.36 4.94
CA ALA A 360 -14.85 -1.93 6.29
C ALA A 360 -15.91 -2.37 7.32
N ALA A 361 -17.18 -2.16 7.02
CA ALA A 361 -18.28 -2.56 7.89
C ALA A 361 -18.34 -4.10 8.07
N TYR A 362 -18.16 -4.85 7.00
CA TYR A 362 -18.06 -6.31 7.06
C TYR A 362 -16.88 -6.77 7.93
N ALA A 363 -15.72 -6.14 7.76
CA ALA A 363 -14.53 -6.46 8.55
C ALA A 363 -14.78 -6.25 10.05
N GLU A 364 -15.40 -5.15 10.47
CA GLU A 364 -15.75 -4.92 11.87
C GLU A 364 -16.77 -5.96 12.40
N GLN A 365 -17.70 -6.40 11.56
CA GLN A 365 -18.66 -7.45 11.94
C GLN A 365 -17.96 -8.79 12.22
N VAL A 366 -16.99 -9.18 11.42
CA VAL A 366 -16.30 -10.48 11.52
C VAL A 366 -15.07 -10.46 12.43
N LYS A 367 -14.60 -9.28 12.79
CA LYS A 367 -13.40 -9.07 13.62
C LYS A 367 -13.33 -9.93 14.88
N PRO A 368 -14.39 -10.04 15.72
CA PRO A 368 -14.30 -10.85 16.93
C PRO A 368 -13.97 -12.31 16.65
N VAL A 369 -14.56 -12.88 15.60
CA VAL A 369 -14.34 -14.27 15.18
C VAL A 369 -12.91 -14.46 14.64
N GLU A 370 -12.45 -13.55 13.80
CA GLU A 370 -11.10 -13.59 13.22
C GLU A 370 -10.02 -13.40 14.28
N LEU A 371 -10.21 -12.52 15.25
CA LEU A 371 -9.27 -12.31 16.36
C LEU A 371 -9.23 -13.52 17.31
N GLU A 372 -10.37 -14.15 17.57
CA GLU A 372 -10.42 -15.38 18.36
C GLU A 372 -9.70 -16.54 17.64
N TYR A 373 -9.95 -16.69 16.34
CA TYR A 373 -9.23 -17.68 15.53
C TYR A 373 -7.71 -17.44 15.57
N TYR A 374 -7.29 -16.17 15.37
CA TYR A 374 -5.88 -15.81 15.43
C TYR A 374 -5.23 -16.15 16.78
N ASP A 375 -5.89 -15.80 17.88
CA ASP A 375 -5.39 -16.07 19.23
C ASP A 375 -5.17 -17.57 19.47
N ILE A 376 -6.10 -18.41 19.01
CA ILE A 376 -6.05 -19.85 19.24
C ILE A 376 -5.08 -20.55 18.29
N VAL A 377 -5.07 -20.20 16.98
CA VAL A 377 -4.40 -20.95 15.94
C VAL A 377 -3.06 -20.33 15.54
N CYS A 378 -3.02 -19.00 15.43
CA CYS A 378 -1.90 -18.29 14.80
C CYS A 378 -0.91 -17.72 15.82
N ALA A 379 -1.40 -17.17 16.93
CA ALA A 379 -0.56 -16.54 17.94
C ALA A 379 0.50 -17.45 18.56
N PRO A 380 0.28 -18.76 18.74
CA PRO A 380 1.32 -19.67 19.24
C PRO A 380 2.59 -19.70 18.36
N SER A 381 2.47 -19.47 17.05
CA SER A 381 3.60 -19.49 16.10
C SER A 381 4.05 -18.09 15.67
N LEU A 382 3.12 -17.15 15.49
CA LEU A 382 3.41 -15.82 14.94
C LEU A 382 3.50 -14.71 16.01
N GLY A 383 3.19 -15.05 17.27
CA GLY A 383 3.09 -14.08 18.37
C GLY A 383 1.78 -13.26 18.34
N PRO A 384 1.54 -12.44 19.36
CA PRO A 384 0.37 -11.55 19.42
C PRO A 384 0.43 -10.47 18.34
N PHE A 385 -0.68 -9.77 18.15
CA PHE A 385 -0.70 -8.57 17.31
C PHE A 385 0.27 -7.50 17.85
N PRO A 386 0.98 -6.79 16.98
CA PRO A 386 1.83 -5.69 17.40
C PRO A 386 0.99 -4.56 18.01
N THR A 387 1.62 -3.75 18.84
CA THR A 387 1.00 -2.51 19.34
C THR A 387 1.17 -1.39 18.32
N LEU A 388 0.27 -0.39 18.38
CA LEU A 388 0.44 0.83 17.59
C LEU A 388 1.82 1.44 17.84
N THR A 389 2.55 1.67 16.77
CA THR A 389 3.80 2.46 16.82
C THR A 389 3.41 3.94 16.84
N PRO A 390 3.93 4.73 17.79
CA PRO A 390 3.65 6.16 17.91
C PRO A 390 4.01 6.97 16.68
#